data_5ec6100a14e07dc12fa295cbde02fccf
#
_entry.id   5ec6100a14e07dc12fa295cbde02fccf
#
_cell.length_a   1.000
_cell.length_b   1.000
_cell.length_c   1.000
_cell.angle_alpha   90.00
_cell.angle_beta   90.00
_cell.angle_gamma   90.00
#
_symmetry.space_group_name_H-M   'P 1'
#
loop_
_entity.id
_entity.type
_entity.pdbx_description
1 polymer ?
#
loop_
_entity_poly.entity_id
_entity_poly.type
_entity_poly.pdbx_seq_one_letter_code
_entity_poly.pdbx_strand_id
1 'polypeptide(L)'
;PSAESADTRRFRRPTAAGLKGVARGALVIGALDPYGNEPEVAALAKAGVTAIAMEFMPRITRAQVMDILSSQANLAGYQGVIDAAASFDRAFPMMMTAAGTVRPAKVFVMGAGVAGLQAIATARRLGAVVSANDVRPAAKEQVESLGGKFVAVEDEEFRQAETAGGYAKEMSAAYKEKQAALTAQHVAKQDIVITTALIPGRPAPKLISRAMVESMAPGSVIVDLAAERGGNVELTQPGKVVV
;
A
#
# COMPACT_ATOMS: atom_id res chain seq x y z
N PRO A 1 4.22 -25.87 16.52
CA PRO A 1 3.12 -26.82 16.52
C PRO A 1 3.70 -28.21 16.57
N SER A 2 3.15 -29.08 17.45
CA SER A 2 3.57 -30.49 17.54
C SER A 2 3.26 -31.22 16.23
N ALA A 3 4.03 -32.27 15.92
CA ALA A 3 3.87 -33.09 14.71
C ALA A 3 2.46 -33.76 14.59
N GLU A 4 1.65 -33.68 15.63
CA GLU A 4 0.32 -34.28 15.72
C GLU A 4 -0.83 -33.32 15.33
N SER A 5 -0.55 -32.03 15.05
CA SER A 5 -1.61 -31.09 14.69
C SER A 5 -2.06 -31.30 13.23
N ALA A 6 -3.28 -31.79 13.05
CA ALA A 6 -3.93 -31.92 11.75
C ALA A 6 -4.34 -30.59 11.13
N ASP A 7 -4.31 -29.51 11.92
CA ASP A 7 -4.73 -28.16 11.51
C ASP A 7 -3.64 -27.14 11.87
N THR A 8 -3.16 -26.39 10.88
CA THR A 8 -2.12 -25.38 11.07
C THR A 8 -2.56 -24.04 10.48
N ARG A 9 -2.83 -23.07 11.37
CA ARG A 9 -3.08 -21.67 11.00
C ARG A 9 -1.76 -20.93 10.98
N ARG A 10 -1.48 -20.22 9.89
CA ARG A 10 -0.24 -19.48 9.69
C ARG A 10 -0.56 -18.07 9.18
N PHE A 11 0.19 -17.10 9.67
CA PHE A 11 0.08 -15.75 9.17
C PHE A 11 0.63 -15.62 7.74
N ARG A 12 1.79 -16.23 7.49
CA ARG A 12 2.40 -16.32 6.16
C ARG A 12 2.61 -17.78 5.76
N ARG A 13 2.83 -18.03 4.47
CA ARG A 13 3.17 -19.35 3.93
C ARG A 13 4.30 -19.98 4.72
N PRO A 14 4.17 -21.25 5.15
CA PRO A 14 5.24 -21.96 5.81
C PRO A 14 6.39 -22.23 4.83
N THR A 15 7.61 -22.15 5.31
CA THR A 15 8.79 -22.61 4.57
C THR A 15 8.83 -24.12 4.47
N ALA A 16 9.65 -24.69 3.59
CA ALA A 16 9.84 -26.15 3.51
C ALA A 16 10.28 -26.75 4.86
N ALA A 17 11.07 -26.03 5.66
CA ALA A 17 11.44 -26.43 7.01
C ALA A 17 10.24 -26.42 7.97
N GLY A 18 9.34 -25.44 7.82
CA GLY A 18 8.13 -25.33 8.63
C GLY A 18 7.06 -26.37 8.31
N LEU A 19 7.22 -27.12 7.21
CA LEU A 19 6.36 -28.25 6.82
C LEU A 19 6.86 -29.61 7.37
N LYS A 20 8.08 -29.65 7.90
CA LYS A 20 8.62 -30.89 8.47
C LYS A 20 7.77 -31.32 9.67
N GLY A 21 7.34 -32.59 9.67
CA GLY A 21 6.51 -33.16 10.72
C GLY A 21 5.02 -32.82 10.64
N VAL A 22 4.58 -32.09 9.61
CA VAL A 22 3.14 -31.92 9.37
C VAL A 22 2.55 -33.17 8.77
N ALA A 23 1.43 -33.64 9.30
CA ALA A 23 0.78 -34.86 8.83
C ALA A 23 0.28 -34.71 7.38
N ARG A 24 0.35 -35.79 6.60
CA ARG A 24 -0.30 -35.78 5.26
C ARG A 24 -1.81 -35.59 5.43
N GLY A 25 -2.40 -34.80 4.57
CA GLY A 25 -3.80 -34.43 4.66
C GLY A 25 -4.11 -33.29 5.66
N ALA A 26 -3.11 -32.81 6.40
CA ALA A 26 -3.30 -31.66 7.28
C ALA A 26 -3.74 -30.42 6.51
N LEU A 27 -4.58 -29.61 7.14
CA LEU A 27 -5.07 -28.35 6.59
C LEU A 27 -4.14 -27.19 6.98
N VAL A 28 -3.64 -26.47 5.98
CA VAL A 28 -2.83 -25.25 6.14
C VAL A 28 -3.65 -24.06 5.65
N ILE A 29 -3.95 -23.11 6.55
CA ILE A 29 -4.73 -21.93 6.24
C ILE A 29 -3.89 -20.68 6.55
N GLY A 30 -3.79 -19.74 5.61
CA GLY A 30 -3.04 -18.50 5.83
C GLY A 30 -2.88 -17.66 4.58
N ALA A 31 -2.09 -16.58 4.71
CA ALA A 31 -1.61 -15.82 3.59
C ALA A 31 -0.49 -16.62 2.89
N LEU A 32 -0.82 -17.25 1.77
CA LEU A 32 0.10 -18.17 1.09
C LEU A 32 0.86 -17.51 -0.05
N ASP A 33 0.41 -16.33 -0.49
CA ASP A 33 1.04 -15.56 -1.56
C ASP A 33 1.36 -16.42 -2.80
N PRO A 34 0.34 -16.99 -3.46
CA PRO A 34 0.56 -18.03 -4.47
C PRO A 34 1.08 -17.49 -5.80
N TYR A 35 0.83 -16.21 -6.12
CA TYR A 35 1.23 -15.62 -7.40
C TYR A 35 2.74 -15.39 -7.48
N GLY A 36 3.37 -15.96 -8.51
CA GLY A 36 4.82 -15.86 -8.73
C GLY A 36 5.65 -16.67 -7.72
N ASN A 37 5.00 -17.61 -6.99
CA ASN A 37 5.63 -18.47 -5.99
C ASN A 37 5.25 -19.94 -6.24
N GLU A 38 5.18 -20.35 -7.49
CA GLU A 38 4.79 -21.70 -7.91
C GLU A 38 5.66 -22.80 -7.28
N PRO A 39 7.01 -22.64 -7.12
CA PRO A 39 7.85 -23.65 -6.46
C PRO A 39 7.45 -23.91 -5.01
N GLU A 40 7.08 -22.86 -4.28
CA GLU A 40 6.67 -22.94 -2.89
C GLU A 40 5.26 -23.54 -2.76
N VAL A 41 4.37 -23.26 -3.69
CA VAL A 41 3.05 -23.92 -3.78
C VAL A 41 3.23 -25.41 -4.08
N ALA A 42 4.14 -25.76 -4.98
CA ALA A 42 4.48 -27.15 -5.27
C ALA A 42 5.07 -27.87 -4.06
N ALA A 43 5.83 -27.17 -3.21
CA ALA A 43 6.34 -27.74 -1.96
C ALA A 43 5.22 -28.10 -0.97
N LEU A 44 4.15 -27.29 -0.89
CA LEU A 44 2.95 -27.61 -0.12
C LEU A 44 2.27 -28.88 -0.65
N ALA A 45 2.09 -28.98 -1.95
CA ALA A 45 1.52 -30.17 -2.60
C ALA A 45 2.38 -31.41 -2.36
N LYS A 46 3.70 -31.29 -2.47
CA LYS A 46 4.65 -32.40 -2.20
C LYS A 46 4.61 -32.87 -0.74
N ALA A 47 4.38 -31.94 0.20
CA ALA A 47 4.17 -32.28 1.61
C ALA A 47 2.85 -33.04 1.86
N GLY A 48 1.94 -33.07 0.87
CA GLY A 48 0.66 -33.73 0.95
C GLY A 48 -0.35 -33.05 1.87
N VAL A 49 -0.22 -31.73 2.05
CA VAL A 49 -1.18 -30.91 2.82
C VAL A 49 -2.27 -30.34 1.92
N THR A 50 -3.43 -30.06 2.50
CA THR A 50 -4.47 -29.25 1.87
C THR A 50 -4.24 -27.79 2.24
N ALA A 51 -4.02 -26.92 1.24
CA ALA A 51 -3.68 -25.53 1.47
C ALA A 51 -4.84 -24.59 1.06
N ILE A 52 -5.21 -23.66 1.94
CA ILE A 52 -6.19 -22.60 1.66
C ILE A 52 -5.49 -21.27 1.73
N ALA A 53 -5.34 -20.60 0.56
CA ALA A 53 -4.84 -19.26 0.45
C ALA A 53 -5.97 -18.26 0.76
N MET A 54 -5.84 -17.53 1.85
CA MET A 54 -6.86 -16.57 2.29
C MET A 54 -6.98 -15.39 1.34
N GLU A 55 -5.98 -15.14 0.49
CA GLU A 55 -6.02 -14.13 -0.57
C GLU A 55 -7.09 -14.40 -1.63
N PHE A 56 -7.53 -15.65 -1.76
CA PHE A 56 -8.61 -16.05 -2.67
C PHE A 56 -10.00 -16.01 -2.05
N MET A 57 -10.11 -15.52 -0.82
CA MET A 57 -11.42 -15.32 -0.19
C MET A 57 -12.29 -14.42 -1.07
N PRO A 58 -13.53 -14.83 -1.40
CA PRO A 58 -14.41 -14.03 -2.24
C PRO A 58 -14.70 -12.67 -1.61
N ARG A 59 -14.65 -11.60 -2.41
CA ARG A 59 -14.99 -10.23 -1.97
C ARG A 59 -16.50 -9.99 -2.00
N ILE A 60 -17.21 -10.71 -1.15
CA ILE A 60 -18.65 -10.60 -0.94
C ILE A 60 -18.93 -10.21 0.51
N THR A 61 -20.07 -9.61 0.77
CA THR A 61 -20.44 -9.08 2.12
C THR A 61 -20.26 -10.14 3.22
N ARG A 62 -20.66 -11.38 2.97
CA ARG A 62 -20.56 -12.47 3.96
C ARG A 62 -19.11 -12.87 4.30
N ALA A 63 -18.16 -12.62 3.40
CA ALA A 63 -16.76 -12.99 3.57
C ALA A 63 -15.88 -11.83 4.07
N GLN A 64 -16.41 -10.60 4.17
CA GLN A 64 -15.63 -9.42 4.60
C GLN A 64 -14.98 -9.59 5.97
N VAL A 65 -15.62 -10.29 6.89
CA VAL A 65 -15.06 -10.57 8.22
C VAL A 65 -13.84 -11.49 8.19
N MET A 66 -13.58 -12.15 7.06
CA MET A 66 -12.46 -13.05 6.82
C MET A 66 -11.42 -12.43 5.87
N ASP A 67 -11.60 -11.17 5.47
CA ASP A 67 -10.67 -10.47 4.55
C ASP A 67 -9.38 -10.06 5.28
N ILE A 68 -8.41 -10.97 5.25
CA ILE A 68 -7.09 -10.74 5.85
C ILE A 68 -6.30 -9.66 5.10
N LEU A 69 -6.55 -9.48 3.80
CA LEU A 69 -5.83 -8.46 3.01
C LEU A 69 -6.21 -7.07 3.49
N SER A 70 -7.51 -6.82 3.70
CA SER A 70 -7.97 -5.54 4.22
C SER A 70 -7.49 -5.27 5.65
N SER A 71 -7.52 -6.26 6.55
CA SER A 71 -7.04 -6.09 7.91
C SER A 71 -5.54 -5.76 7.97
N GLN A 72 -4.73 -6.45 7.17
CA GLN A 72 -3.29 -6.21 7.12
C GLN A 72 -2.95 -4.90 6.39
N ALA A 73 -3.63 -4.58 5.30
CA ALA A 73 -3.46 -3.31 4.60
C ALA A 73 -3.78 -2.12 5.49
N ASN A 74 -4.82 -2.23 6.33
CA ASN A 74 -5.17 -1.19 7.29
C ASN A 74 -4.03 -0.94 8.29
N LEU A 75 -3.47 -2.02 8.87
CA LEU A 75 -2.32 -1.93 9.78
C LEU A 75 -1.07 -1.38 9.08
N ALA A 76 -0.82 -1.80 7.83
CA ALA A 76 0.31 -1.30 7.04
C ALA A 76 0.19 0.21 6.78
N GLY A 77 -1.01 0.70 6.43
CA GLY A 77 -1.26 2.13 6.25
C GLY A 77 -1.04 2.95 7.53
N TYR A 78 -1.46 2.43 8.68
CA TYR A 78 -1.17 3.02 9.98
C TYR A 78 0.34 3.05 10.26
N GLN A 79 0.99 1.89 10.19
CA GLN A 79 2.42 1.74 10.51
C GLN A 79 3.29 2.60 9.59
N GLY A 80 2.99 2.65 8.28
CA GLY A 80 3.74 3.47 7.33
C GLY A 80 3.75 4.96 7.70
N VAL A 81 2.67 5.49 8.27
CA VAL A 81 2.66 6.87 8.78
C VAL A 81 3.51 7.02 10.04
N ILE A 82 3.47 6.04 10.95
CA ILE A 82 4.27 6.07 12.18
C ILE A 82 5.78 5.99 11.85
N ASP A 83 6.16 5.12 10.91
CA ASP A 83 7.55 5.01 10.44
C ASP A 83 8.02 6.30 9.75
N ALA A 84 7.14 6.91 8.93
CA ALA A 84 7.41 8.22 8.35
C ALA A 84 7.60 9.30 9.41
N ALA A 85 6.76 9.31 10.45
CA ALA A 85 6.85 10.27 11.54
C ALA A 85 8.13 10.09 12.37
N ALA A 86 8.55 8.84 12.58
CA ALA A 86 9.78 8.52 13.28
C ALA A 86 11.05 8.91 12.51
N SER A 87 10.97 8.90 11.18
CA SER A 87 12.09 9.23 10.29
C SER A 87 12.14 10.70 9.88
N PHE A 88 11.09 11.47 10.16
CA PHE A 88 10.95 12.86 9.75
C PHE A 88 11.41 13.80 10.87
N ASP A 89 12.43 14.61 10.60
CA ASP A 89 13.09 15.47 11.61
C ASP A 89 12.25 16.67 12.09
N ARG A 90 10.99 16.80 11.60
CA ARG A 90 10.10 17.90 11.97
C ARG A 90 8.78 17.38 12.53
N ALA A 91 7.98 18.30 13.09
CA ALA A 91 6.67 17.97 13.64
C ALA A 91 5.63 17.74 12.54
N PHE A 92 4.71 16.80 12.74
CA PHE A 92 3.54 16.62 11.88
C PHE A 92 2.52 17.75 12.05
N PRO A 93 2.10 18.12 13.29
CA PRO A 93 1.11 19.18 13.46
C PRO A 93 1.70 20.57 13.32
N MET A 94 0.83 21.53 13.02
CA MET A 94 1.16 22.92 13.25
C MET A 94 1.30 23.17 14.75
N MET A 95 2.38 23.85 15.12
CA MET A 95 2.58 24.29 16.51
C MET A 95 2.83 25.80 16.54
N MET A 96 2.22 26.47 17.51
CA MET A 96 2.33 27.91 17.68
C MET A 96 2.73 28.25 19.11
N THR A 97 3.78 29.06 19.25
CA THR A 97 4.24 29.62 20.53
C THR A 97 4.56 31.10 20.34
N ALA A 98 4.84 31.77 21.42
CA ALA A 98 5.34 33.16 21.37
C ALA A 98 6.66 33.28 20.58
N ALA A 99 7.44 32.21 20.50
CA ALA A 99 8.69 32.15 19.74
C ALA A 99 8.51 31.95 18.23
N GLY A 100 7.28 31.65 17.77
CA GLY A 100 6.99 31.48 16.36
C GLY A 100 6.07 30.29 16.06
N THR A 101 5.92 30.01 14.76
CA THR A 101 5.03 28.97 14.22
C THR A 101 5.83 27.90 13.48
N VAL A 102 5.61 26.63 13.83
CA VAL A 102 6.05 25.47 13.06
C VAL A 102 4.93 25.10 12.10
N ARG A 103 5.21 25.06 10.80
CA ARG A 103 4.24 24.65 9.79
C ARG A 103 3.97 23.14 9.87
N PRO A 104 2.73 22.69 9.59
CA PRO A 104 2.41 21.28 9.55
C PRO A 104 3.13 20.58 8.41
N ALA A 105 3.47 19.29 8.61
CA ALA A 105 4.00 18.45 7.55
C ALA A 105 2.99 18.29 6.41
N LYS A 106 3.48 18.25 5.18
CA LYS A 106 2.71 17.96 3.98
C LYS A 106 2.91 16.50 3.61
N VAL A 107 1.84 15.73 3.67
CA VAL A 107 1.86 14.31 3.36
C VAL A 107 1.08 14.04 2.08
N PHE A 108 1.70 13.34 1.14
CA PHE A 108 1.05 12.88 -0.07
C PHE A 108 0.94 11.36 -0.08
N VAL A 109 -0.29 10.85 -0.21
CA VAL A 109 -0.58 9.41 -0.26
C VAL A 109 -0.94 9.01 -1.69
N MET A 110 -0.20 8.07 -2.26
CA MET A 110 -0.44 7.55 -3.61
C MET A 110 -1.08 6.16 -3.55
N GLY A 111 -2.34 6.13 -3.92
CA GLY A 111 -3.26 5.00 -3.78
C GLY A 111 -4.20 5.20 -2.60
N ALA A 112 -5.51 5.23 -2.87
CA ALA A 112 -6.57 5.39 -1.88
C ALA A 112 -7.35 4.06 -1.66
N GLY A 113 -6.63 2.94 -1.65
CA GLY A 113 -7.15 1.66 -1.15
C GLY A 113 -7.19 1.62 0.38
N VAL A 114 -7.41 0.45 0.97
CA VAL A 114 -7.52 0.30 2.44
C VAL A 114 -6.29 0.88 3.15
N ALA A 115 -5.08 0.56 2.70
CA ALA A 115 -3.84 1.09 3.28
C ALA A 115 -3.75 2.61 3.12
N GLY A 116 -4.04 3.13 1.93
CA GLY A 116 -3.96 4.56 1.66
C GLY A 116 -4.97 5.38 2.45
N LEU A 117 -6.23 4.94 2.52
CA LEU A 117 -7.26 5.61 3.32
C LEU A 117 -6.89 5.62 4.81
N GLN A 118 -6.34 4.52 5.33
CA GLN A 118 -5.85 4.49 6.70
C GLN A 118 -4.64 5.41 6.90
N ALA A 119 -3.71 5.47 5.94
CA ALA A 119 -2.58 6.40 6.00
C ALA A 119 -3.06 7.86 6.02
N ILE A 120 -4.02 8.21 5.17
CA ILE A 120 -4.66 9.54 5.16
C ILE A 120 -5.25 9.86 6.54
N ALA A 121 -6.08 8.95 7.08
CA ALA A 121 -6.71 9.13 8.37
C ALA A 121 -5.69 9.30 9.52
N THR A 122 -4.62 8.49 9.51
CA THR A 122 -3.57 8.52 10.54
C THR A 122 -2.76 9.81 10.45
N ALA A 123 -2.29 10.18 9.26
CA ALA A 123 -1.52 11.41 9.06
C ALA A 123 -2.33 12.66 9.44
N ARG A 124 -3.63 12.68 9.12
CA ARG A 124 -4.56 13.74 9.52
C ARG A 124 -4.69 13.84 11.04
N ARG A 125 -4.84 12.70 11.73
CA ARG A 125 -4.91 12.66 13.21
C ARG A 125 -3.62 13.15 13.86
N LEU A 126 -2.46 12.95 13.23
CA LEU A 126 -1.20 13.50 13.67
C LEU A 126 -1.03 15.00 13.33
N GLY A 127 -2.00 15.60 12.63
CA GLY A 127 -2.03 17.03 12.35
C GLY A 127 -1.37 17.46 11.05
N ALA A 128 -1.01 16.54 10.16
CA ALA A 128 -0.47 16.84 8.85
C ALA A 128 -1.53 17.43 7.89
N VAL A 129 -1.08 18.19 6.91
CA VAL A 129 -1.87 18.56 5.73
C VAL A 129 -1.72 17.43 4.70
N VAL A 130 -2.80 16.72 4.44
CA VAL A 130 -2.78 15.52 3.61
C VAL A 130 -3.41 15.76 2.25
N SER A 131 -2.72 15.30 1.22
CA SER A 131 -3.24 15.13 -0.13
C SER A 131 -3.11 13.66 -0.57
N ALA A 132 -3.93 13.24 -1.51
CA ALA A 132 -3.85 11.89 -2.05
C ALA A 132 -4.26 11.83 -3.51
N ASN A 133 -3.82 10.79 -4.21
CA ASN A 133 -4.33 10.46 -5.52
C ASN A 133 -4.72 8.98 -5.62
N ASP A 134 -5.59 8.70 -6.57
CA ASP A 134 -5.93 7.35 -7.01
C ASP A 134 -6.35 7.42 -8.49
N VAL A 135 -6.23 6.30 -9.18
CA VAL A 135 -6.67 6.19 -10.57
C VAL A 135 -8.19 6.01 -10.70
N ARG A 136 -8.88 5.75 -9.61
CA ARG A 136 -10.35 5.55 -9.57
C ARG A 136 -11.05 6.84 -9.16
N PRO A 137 -12.01 7.35 -9.95
CA PRO A 137 -12.79 8.55 -9.61
C PRO A 137 -13.53 8.44 -8.26
N ALA A 138 -14.09 7.26 -7.95
CA ALA A 138 -14.79 7.02 -6.69
C ALA A 138 -13.91 7.20 -5.43
N ALA A 139 -12.59 7.10 -5.56
CA ALA A 139 -11.66 7.34 -4.45
C ALA A 139 -11.63 8.81 -4.01
N LYS A 140 -12.02 9.76 -4.87
CA LYS A 140 -12.05 11.19 -4.55
C LYS A 140 -12.91 11.48 -3.33
N GLU A 141 -14.16 11.02 -3.34
CA GLU A 141 -15.09 11.23 -2.22
C GLU A 141 -14.55 10.62 -0.92
N GLN A 142 -13.95 9.43 -1.02
CA GLN A 142 -13.36 8.75 0.14
C GLN A 142 -12.20 9.54 0.74
N VAL A 143 -11.31 10.10 -0.09
CA VAL A 143 -10.19 10.94 0.34
C VAL A 143 -10.70 12.23 1.00
N GLU A 144 -11.66 12.89 0.36
CA GLU A 144 -12.23 14.15 0.85
C GLU A 144 -13.00 13.96 2.16
N SER A 145 -13.72 12.84 2.32
CA SER A 145 -14.42 12.50 3.56
C SER A 145 -13.50 12.33 4.77
N LEU A 146 -12.23 11.94 4.52
CA LEU A 146 -11.18 11.86 5.54
C LEU A 146 -10.46 13.21 5.74
N GLY A 147 -10.88 14.27 5.05
CA GLY A 147 -10.26 15.60 5.11
C GLY A 147 -8.95 15.73 4.35
N GLY A 148 -8.66 14.80 3.43
CA GLY A 148 -7.56 14.89 2.47
C GLY A 148 -7.96 15.71 1.25
N LYS A 149 -6.97 16.28 0.54
CA LYS A 149 -7.18 16.92 -0.76
C LYS A 149 -6.90 15.90 -1.87
N PHE A 150 -7.85 15.68 -2.76
CA PHE A 150 -7.63 14.82 -3.93
C PHE A 150 -6.81 15.55 -5.01
N VAL A 151 -5.85 14.86 -5.63
CA VAL A 151 -4.93 15.39 -6.63
C VAL A 151 -4.93 14.49 -7.86
N ALA A 152 -5.63 14.89 -8.91
CA ALA A 152 -5.68 14.19 -10.19
C ALA A 152 -5.92 15.18 -11.33
N VAL A 153 -5.62 14.77 -12.56
CA VAL A 153 -6.12 15.43 -13.76
C VAL A 153 -7.58 15.01 -13.93
N GLU A 154 -8.50 15.90 -13.59
CA GLU A 154 -9.94 15.63 -13.60
C GLU A 154 -10.57 16.00 -14.96
N ASP A 155 -10.10 15.37 -16.03
CA ASP A 155 -10.70 15.51 -17.35
C ASP A 155 -11.81 14.48 -17.61
N GLU A 156 -12.37 14.46 -18.81
CA GLU A 156 -13.45 13.56 -19.17
C GLU A 156 -13.00 12.08 -19.17
N GLU A 157 -11.73 11.82 -19.52
CA GLU A 157 -11.17 10.47 -19.50
C GLU A 157 -11.10 9.92 -18.07
N PHE A 158 -10.71 10.77 -17.10
CA PHE A 158 -10.70 10.40 -15.69
C PHE A 158 -12.11 10.09 -15.18
N ARG A 159 -13.11 10.90 -15.51
CA ARG A 159 -14.49 10.67 -15.05
C ARG A 159 -15.07 9.35 -15.55
N GLN A 160 -14.60 8.87 -16.71
CA GLN A 160 -15.03 7.60 -17.32
C GLN A 160 -14.09 6.43 -16.99
N ALA A 161 -13.11 6.63 -16.09
CA ALA A 161 -12.07 5.63 -15.81
C ALA A 161 -12.52 4.46 -14.96
N GLU A 162 -13.74 4.49 -14.39
CA GLU A 162 -14.24 3.42 -13.54
C GLU A 162 -14.92 2.31 -14.36
N THR A 163 -14.52 1.07 -14.11
CA THR A 163 -15.19 -0.11 -14.68
C THR A 163 -16.30 -0.59 -13.74
N ALA A 164 -17.27 -1.31 -14.27
CA ALA A 164 -18.37 -1.93 -13.49
C ALA A 164 -17.86 -2.84 -12.33
N GLY A 165 -16.60 -3.29 -12.40
CA GLY A 165 -15.95 -4.09 -11.35
C GLY A 165 -15.19 -3.28 -10.30
N GLY A 166 -15.24 -1.93 -10.31
CA GLY A 166 -14.53 -1.06 -9.36
C GLY A 166 -13.02 -0.97 -9.59
N TYR A 167 -12.52 -1.43 -10.75
CA TYR A 167 -11.13 -1.26 -11.17
C TYR A 167 -11.00 -0.08 -12.13
N ALA A 168 -9.82 0.56 -12.14
CA ALA A 168 -9.54 1.60 -13.11
C ALA A 168 -9.38 1.02 -14.51
N LYS A 169 -9.97 1.70 -15.48
CA LYS A 169 -9.73 1.46 -16.91
C LYS A 169 -8.29 1.88 -17.26
N GLU A 170 -7.69 1.26 -18.25
CA GLU A 170 -6.40 1.71 -18.75
C GLU A 170 -6.54 3.08 -19.41
N MET A 171 -5.76 4.04 -18.91
CA MET A 171 -5.77 5.44 -19.36
C MET A 171 -4.89 5.62 -20.59
N SER A 172 -5.21 6.60 -21.41
CA SER A 172 -4.42 6.98 -22.59
C SER A 172 -3.00 7.42 -22.22
N ALA A 173 -2.08 7.34 -23.18
CA ALA A 173 -0.71 7.84 -23.00
C ALA A 173 -0.70 9.33 -22.67
N ALA A 174 -1.55 10.11 -23.34
CA ALA A 174 -1.67 11.56 -23.11
C ALA A 174 -2.17 11.88 -21.70
N TYR A 175 -3.12 11.13 -21.17
CA TYR A 175 -3.56 11.28 -19.78
C TYR A 175 -2.44 10.93 -18.80
N LYS A 176 -1.77 9.78 -19.01
CA LYS A 176 -0.66 9.33 -18.17
C LYS A 176 0.47 10.37 -18.09
N GLU A 177 0.78 11.03 -19.20
CA GLU A 177 1.78 12.11 -19.23
C GLU A 177 1.36 13.33 -18.41
N LYS A 178 0.12 13.80 -18.59
CA LYS A 178 -0.42 14.93 -17.80
C LYS A 178 -0.44 14.60 -16.31
N GLN A 179 -0.88 13.40 -15.96
CA GLN A 179 -0.93 12.96 -14.57
C GLN A 179 0.48 12.83 -13.97
N ALA A 180 1.46 12.33 -14.72
CA ALA A 180 2.85 12.26 -14.29
C ALA A 180 3.44 13.65 -14.05
N ALA A 181 3.17 14.62 -14.94
CA ALA A 181 3.62 16.00 -14.78
C ALA A 181 3.00 16.67 -13.54
N LEU A 182 1.69 16.48 -13.31
CA LEU A 182 1.00 16.96 -12.12
C LEU A 182 1.59 16.34 -10.85
N THR A 183 1.81 15.04 -10.88
CA THR A 183 2.40 14.28 -9.76
C THR A 183 3.80 14.79 -9.43
N ALA A 184 4.65 14.99 -10.44
CA ALA A 184 6.01 15.50 -10.24
C ALA A 184 6.01 16.89 -9.58
N GLN A 185 5.18 17.81 -10.07
CA GLN A 185 5.03 19.14 -9.48
C GLN A 185 4.50 19.11 -8.05
N HIS A 186 3.67 18.10 -7.73
CA HIS A 186 3.09 17.96 -6.41
C HIS A 186 4.09 17.34 -5.43
N VAL A 187 4.77 16.26 -5.81
CA VAL A 187 5.79 15.55 -5.01
C VAL A 187 6.91 16.49 -4.58
N ALA A 188 7.41 17.36 -5.47
CA ALA A 188 8.47 18.33 -5.17
C ALA A 188 8.14 19.27 -4.00
N LYS A 189 6.86 19.40 -3.61
CA LYS A 189 6.38 20.30 -2.56
C LYS A 189 5.99 19.56 -1.28
N GLN A 190 6.17 18.25 -1.24
CA GLN A 190 5.78 17.43 -0.11
C GLN A 190 6.95 17.18 0.82
N ASP A 191 6.63 17.01 2.09
CA ASP A 191 7.58 16.61 3.12
C ASP A 191 7.65 15.08 3.23
N ILE A 192 6.51 14.43 3.05
CA ILE A 192 6.37 12.98 3.19
C ILE A 192 5.53 12.45 2.02
N VAL A 193 5.97 11.32 1.45
CA VAL A 193 5.20 10.57 0.45
C VAL A 193 5.01 9.14 0.92
N ILE A 194 3.78 8.63 0.84
CA ILE A 194 3.45 7.24 1.17
C ILE A 194 2.81 6.60 -0.05
N THR A 195 3.42 5.54 -0.58
CA THR A 195 2.92 4.83 -1.75
C THR A 195 2.33 3.48 -1.36
N THR A 196 1.16 3.16 -1.91
CA THR A 196 0.38 1.99 -1.51
C THR A 196 -0.19 1.19 -2.69
N ALA A 197 0.19 1.54 -3.92
CA ALA A 197 -0.42 0.95 -5.11
C ALA A 197 0.09 -0.46 -5.37
N LEU A 198 -0.81 -1.43 -5.30
CA LEU A 198 -0.55 -2.84 -5.58
C LEU A 198 -1.57 -3.39 -6.57
N ILE A 199 -1.10 -4.23 -7.48
CA ILE A 199 -1.93 -4.98 -8.42
C ILE A 199 -1.75 -6.46 -8.09
N PRO A 200 -2.80 -7.18 -7.70
CA PRO A 200 -2.68 -8.60 -7.37
C PRO A 200 -2.04 -9.40 -8.49
N GLY A 201 -1.05 -10.24 -8.17
CA GLY A 201 -0.37 -11.11 -9.12
C GLY A 201 0.55 -10.41 -10.14
N ARG A 202 0.81 -9.11 -9.98
CA ARG A 202 1.71 -8.34 -10.85
C ARG A 202 2.71 -7.53 -10.04
N PRO A 203 3.86 -7.15 -10.62
CA PRO A 203 4.76 -6.17 -10.01
C PRO A 203 4.03 -4.86 -9.73
N ALA A 204 4.44 -4.18 -8.66
CA ALA A 204 3.90 -2.87 -8.31
C ALA A 204 4.18 -1.84 -9.43
N PRO A 205 3.22 -0.97 -9.77
CA PRO A 205 3.43 0.06 -10.77
C PRO A 205 4.44 1.09 -10.26
N LYS A 206 5.34 1.55 -11.14
CA LYS A 206 6.23 2.66 -10.83
C LYS A 206 5.49 3.98 -10.94
N LEU A 207 5.35 4.67 -9.81
CA LEU A 207 4.61 5.93 -9.69
C LEU A 207 5.54 7.12 -9.48
N ILE A 208 6.69 6.91 -8.85
CA ILE A 208 7.67 7.94 -8.52
C ILE A 208 8.99 7.58 -9.16
N SER A 209 9.43 8.43 -10.07
CA SER A 209 10.72 8.31 -10.74
C SER A 209 11.86 8.81 -9.83
N ARG A 210 13.10 8.46 -10.18
CA ARG A 210 14.31 9.02 -9.55
C ARG A 210 14.28 10.54 -9.56
N ALA A 211 13.95 11.16 -10.69
CA ALA A 211 13.90 12.61 -10.82
C ALA A 211 12.88 13.26 -9.88
N MET A 212 11.73 12.61 -9.64
CA MET A 212 10.75 13.08 -8.66
C MET A 212 11.31 13.01 -7.23
N VAL A 213 12.00 11.92 -6.88
CA VAL A 213 12.65 11.80 -5.56
C VAL A 213 13.68 12.91 -5.37
N GLU A 214 14.56 13.11 -6.35
CA GLU A 214 15.62 14.12 -6.33
C GLU A 214 15.08 15.57 -6.32
N SER A 215 13.83 15.78 -6.72
CA SER A 215 13.16 17.10 -6.67
C SER A 215 12.60 17.45 -5.28
N MET A 216 12.52 16.50 -4.37
CA MET A 216 12.04 16.75 -3.02
C MET A 216 13.09 17.50 -2.18
N ALA A 217 12.62 18.22 -1.17
CA ALA A 217 13.52 18.92 -0.27
C ALA A 217 14.37 17.93 0.56
N PRO A 218 15.63 18.25 0.88
CA PRO A 218 16.42 17.45 1.81
C PRO A 218 15.69 17.23 3.14
N GLY A 219 15.75 16.00 3.68
CA GLY A 219 15.03 15.61 4.89
C GLY A 219 13.59 15.18 4.65
N SER A 220 13.15 15.13 3.39
CA SER A 220 11.87 14.52 3.03
C SER A 220 11.93 12.99 3.18
N VAL A 221 10.78 12.37 3.46
CA VAL A 221 10.67 10.93 3.72
C VAL A 221 9.72 10.28 2.71
N ILE A 222 10.11 9.14 2.17
CA ILE A 222 9.24 8.31 1.34
C ILE A 222 9.09 6.93 1.99
N VAL A 223 7.85 6.49 2.19
CA VAL A 223 7.52 5.14 2.64
C VAL A 223 6.80 4.40 1.52
N ASP A 224 7.42 3.34 1.02
CA ASP A 224 6.88 2.52 -0.06
C ASP A 224 6.32 1.20 0.48
N LEU A 225 5.00 1.15 0.68
CA LEU A 225 4.32 -0.05 1.17
C LEU A 225 4.24 -1.18 0.11
N ALA A 226 4.61 -0.88 -1.13
CA ALA A 226 4.65 -1.86 -2.21
C ALA A 226 6.05 -2.48 -2.42
N ALA A 227 7.02 -2.21 -1.54
CA ALA A 227 8.41 -2.60 -1.69
C ALA A 227 8.61 -4.10 -1.96
N GLU A 228 7.88 -4.99 -1.27
CA GLU A 228 7.95 -6.45 -1.46
C GLU A 228 7.53 -6.90 -2.88
N ARG A 229 6.83 -6.05 -3.63
CA ARG A 229 6.38 -6.30 -5.02
C ARG A 229 7.15 -5.46 -6.05
N GLY A 230 8.35 -5.04 -5.71
CA GLY A 230 9.22 -4.24 -6.54
C GLY A 230 9.11 -2.73 -6.31
N GLY A 231 8.15 -2.29 -5.52
CA GLY A 231 7.95 -0.90 -5.10
C GLY A 231 7.32 0.02 -6.13
N ASN A 232 6.67 1.06 -5.64
CA ASN A 232 6.10 2.15 -6.45
C ASN A 232 7.14 3.24 -6.77
N VAL A 233 8.25 3.25 -6.08
CA VAL A 233 9.36 4.22 -6.27
C VAL A 233 10.49 3.53 -7.01
N GLU A 234 11.10 4.20 -7.99
CA GLU A 234 12.21 3.62 -8.75
C GLU A 234 13.40 3.24 -7.87
N LEU A 235 13.66 4.02 -6.82
CA LEU A 235 14.78 3.84 -5.90
C LEU A 235 14.52 2.81 -4.80
N THR A 236 13.34 2.24 -4.72
CA THR A 236 12.99 1.27 -3.68
C THR A 236 13.90 0.05 -3.72
N GLN A 237 14.49 -0.28 -2.57
CA GLN A 237 15.22 -1.51 -2.32
C GLN A 237 14.53 -2.26 -1.17
N PRO A 238 13.88 -3.40 -1.42
CA PRO A 238 13.18 -4.14 -0.37
C PRO A 238 14.09 -4.45 0.82
N GLY A 239 13.59 -4.18 2.04
CA GLY A 239 14.32 -4.45 3.27
C GLY A 239 15.46 -3.47 3.60
N LYS A 240 15.57 -2.35 2.88
CA LYS A 240 16.61 -1.35 3.12
C LYS A 240 16.03 0.06 3.25
N VAL A 241 16.68 0.87 4.05
CA VAL A 241 16.55 2.33 4.00
C VAL A 241 17.56 2.84 2.98
N VAL A 242 17.10 3.67 2.06
CA VAL A 242 17.92 4.31 1.02
C VAL A 242 17.96 5.80 1.33
N VAL A 243 19.16 6.37 1.38
CA VAL A 243 19.41 7.80 1.65
C VAL A 243 20.11 8.42 0.44
#